data_0cc9f9b47229ab6a5b3bfc88c65e2eec
#
_entry.id   0cc9f9b47229ab6a5b3bfc88c65e2eec
#
_cell.length_a   1.000
_cell.length_b   1.000
_cell.length_c   1.000
_cell.angle_alpha   90.00
_cell.angle_beta   90.00
_cell.angle_gamma   90.00
#
_symmetry.space_group_name_H-M   'P 1'
#
loop_
_entity.id
_entity.type
_entity.pdbx_description
1 polymer ?
#
loop_
_entity_poly.entity_id
_entity_poly.type
_entity_poly.pdbx_seq_one_letter_code
_entity_poly.pdbx_strand_id
1 'polypeptide(L)'
;WNEHIANKIRGKDKKFISEGDIGSTGLFGQQVFKKGGKFVTLCEGELDALSAHQIFDNKWPCLSLKTGVAGASKDVEENYEYLMSFDNIVICFDNDKVGLENAKKVAEILSPKAKIMNLRYKDASDYLMNGKETEFIADWWNAEAYTPDGIVAGKDLWDTLIEGPAKSK
;
A
#
# COMPACT_ATOMS: atom_id res chain seq x y z
N TRP A 1 -26.57 1.08 -6.31
CA TRP A 1 -26.12 0.04 -7.25
C TRP A 1 -24.87 0.58 -7.92
N ASN A 2 -23.76 -0.18 -7.90
CA ASN A 2 -22.57 0.18 -8.67
C ASN A 2 -22.81 -0.24 -10.12
N GLU A 3 -22.70 0.71 -11.04
CA GLU A 3 -22.76 0.43 -12.46
C GLU A 3 -21.45 -0.23 -12.90
N HIS A 4 -21.53 -1.30 -13.70
CA HIS A 4 -20.38 -1.94 -14.28
C HIS A 4 -19.85 -1.09 -15.45
N ILE A 5 -18.67 -0.52 -15.34
CA ILE A 5 -18.09 0.41 -16.32
C ILE A 5 -16.84 -0.10 -17.02
N ALA A 6 -16.16 -1.08 -16.45
CA ALA A 6 -14.92 -1.61 -17.02
C ALA A 6 -14.58 -3.02 -16.55
N ASN A 7 -13.82 -3.74 -17.37
CA ASN A 7 -13.20 -5.03 -17.07
C ASN A 7 -11.68 -4.95 -17.20
N LYS A 8 -10.98 -5.66 -16.32
CA LYS A 8 -9.55 -5.94 -16.48
C LYS A 8 -9.38 -7.46 -16.59
N ILE A 9 -8.96 -7.91 -17.76
CA ILE A 9 -8.88 -9.32 -18.13
C ILE A 9 -7.41 -9.73 -18.15
N ARG A 10 -7.05 -10.77 -17.39
CA ARG A 10 -5.70 -11.34 -17.41
C ARG A 10 -5.63 -12.53 -18.34
N GLY A 11 -4.83 -12.43 -19.40
CA GLY A 11 -4.57 -13.51 -20.33
C GLY A 11 -3.68 -14.62 -19.76
N LYS A 12 -3.60 -15.77 -20.45
CA LYS A 12 -2.73 -16.90 -20.07
C LYS A 12 -1.23 -16.52 -20.11
N ASP A 13 -0.88 -15.55 -20.94
CA ASP A 13 0.47 -14.97 -21.07
C ASP A 13 0.80 -13.91 -20.00
N LYS A 14 -0.04 -13.80 -18.98
CA LYS A 14 0.02 -12.81 -17.91
C LYS A 14 -0.16 -11.36 -18.36
N LYS A 15 -0.50 -11.11 -19.62
CA LYS A 15 -0.86 -9.76 -20.08
C LYS A 15 -2.27 -9.39 -19.65
N PHE A 16 -2.46 -8.11 -19.39
CA PHE A 16 -3.76 -7.54 -19.07
C PHE A 16 -4.36 -6.87 -20.30
N ILE A 17 -5.64 -7.08 -20.50
CA ILE A 17 -6.47 -6.37 -21.48
C ILE A 17 -7.54 -5.63 -20.67
N SER A 18 -7.70 -4.34 -20.95
CA SER A 18 -8.74 -3.53 -20.33
C SER A 18 -9.85 -3.27 -21.33
N GLU A 19 -11.09 -3.45 -20.90
CA GLU A 19 -12.29 -3.12 -21.65
C GLU A 19 -13.11 -2.11 -20.84
N GLY A 20 -13.70 -1.12 -21.52
CA GLY A 20 -14.44 -0.05 -20.86
C GLY A 20 -13.54 1.06 -20.32
N ASP A 21 -14.07 1.89 -19.44
CA ASP A 21 -13.39 3.06 -18.88
C ASP A 21 -12.71 2.75 -17.54
N ILE A 22 -11.54 2.12 -17.60
CA ILE A 22 -10.69 1.87 -16.42
C ILE A 22 -10.28 3.19 -15.75
N GLY A 23 -10.12 4.27 -16.52
CA GLY A 23 -9.73 5.57 -15.99
C GLY A 23 -10.71 6.09 -14.92
N SER A 24 -12.00 5.90 -15.15
CA SER A 24 -13.07 6.33 -14.25
C SER A 24 -13.35 5.37 -13.10
N THR A 25 -12.66 4.23 -13.00
CA THR A 25 -12.81 3.32 -11.86
C THR A 25 -12.05 3.83 -10.64
N GLY A 26 -12.48 3.44 -9.44
CA GLY A 26 -11.69 3.53 -8.22
C GLY A 26 -10.58 2.47 -8.16
N LEU A 27 -9.91 2.39 -7.01
CA LEU A 27 -8.96 1.32 -6.73
C LEU A 27 -9.68 -0.05 -6.73
N PHE A 28 -8.97 -1.11 -7.11
CA PHE A 28 -9.53 -2.45 -7.01
C PHE A 28 -9.91 -2.76 -5.55
N GLY A 29 -11.09 -3.29 -5.34
CA GLY A 29 -11.63 -3.58 -4.00
C GLY A 29 -12.35 -2.40 -3.32
N GLN A 30 -12.18 -1.16 -3.78
CA GLN A 30 -12.76 0.02 -3.15
C GLN A 30 -14.29 -0.03 -3.06
N GLN A 31 -14.95 -0.65 -4.03
CA GLN A 31 -16.41 -0.81 -4.04
C GLN A 31 -16.94 -1.77 -2.96
N VAL A 32 -16.05 -2.61 -2.40
CA VAL A 32 -16.41 -3.62 -1.39
C VAL A 32 -16.31 -3.05 0.03
N PHE A 33 -15.31 -2.18 0.27
CA PHE A 33 -15.02 -1.66 1.59
C PHE A 33 -15.56 -0.24 1.79
N LYS A 34 -16.24 -0.01 2.89
CA LYS A 34 -16.71 1.33 3.26
C LYS A 34 -15.55 2.26 3.56
N LYS A 35 -15.76 3.57 3.32
CA LYS A 35 -14.84 4.62 3.77
C LYS A 35 -14.61 4.54 5.28
N GLY A 36 -13.39 4.79 5.70
CA GLY A 36 -12.99 4.86 7.09
C GLY A 36 -12.64 3.51 7.71
N GLY A 37 -11.93 3.58 8.80
CA GLY A 37 -11.45 2.43 9.55
C GLY A 37 -10.04 2.61 10.06
N LYS A 38 -9.59 1.67 10.88
CA LYS A 38 -8.28 1.77 11.53
C LYS A 38 -7.13 1.53 10.57
N PHE A 39 -7.30 0.61 9.62
CA PHE A 39 -6.26 0.23 8.66
C PHE A 39 -6.85 -0.07 7.29
N VAL A 40 -6.07 0.20 6.26
CA VAL A 40 -6.24 -0.30 4.90
C VAL A 40 -4.88 -0.73 4.35
N THR A 41 -4.84 -1.84 3.61
CA THR A 41 -3.64 -2.29 2.90
C THR A 41 -3.78 -1.95 1.43
N LEU A 42 -2.75 -1.29 0.87
CA LEU A 42 -2.68 -0.95 -0.55
C LEU A 42 -1.57 -1.77 -1.20
N CYS A 43 -1.97 -2.70 -2.07
CA CYS A 43 -1.08 -3.56 -2.84
C CYS A 43 -0.85 -3.00 -4.25
N GLU A 44 0.17 -3.50 -4.94
CA GLU A 44 0.46 -3.12 -6.32
C GLU A 44 -0.54 -3.74 -7.29
N GLY A 45 -0.81 -5.04 -7.16
CA GLY A 45 -1.66 -5.83 -8.04
C GLY A 45 -2.89 -6.41 -7.37
N GLU A 46 -3.89 -6.76 -8.21
CA GLU A 46 -5.17 -7.29 -7.74
C GLU A 46 -5.02 -8.63 -7.03
N LEU A 47 -4.12 -9.51 -7.53
CA LEU A 47 -3.89 -10.81 -6.89
C LEU A 47 -3.24 -10.66 -5.52
N ASP A 48 -2.36 -9.66 -5.36
CA ASP A 48 -1.73 -9.37 -4.08
C ASP A 48 -2.72 -8.82 -3.07
N ALA A 49 -3.64 -7.96 -3.51
CA ALA A 49 -4.73 -7.49 -2.65
C ALA A 49 -5.65 -8.65 -2.22
N LEU A 50 -5.98 -9.57 -3.12
CA LEU A 50 -6.78 -10.75 -2.79
C LEU A 50 -6.03 -11.70 -1.84
N SER A 51 -4.73 -11.91 -2.08
CA SER A 51 -3.88 -12.74 -1.22
C SER A 51 -3.73 -12.16 0.18
N ALA A 52 -3.46 -10.85 0.28
CA ALA A 52 -3.41 -10.16 1.56
C ALA A 52 -4.75 -10.23 2.31
N HIS A 53 -5.86 -10.03 1.61
CA HIS A 53 -7.20 -10.14 2.20
C HIS A 53 -7.48 -11.55 2.73
N GLN A 54 -7.11 -12.58 1.97
CA GLN A 54 -7.23 -13.97 2.40
C GLN A 54 -6.33 -14.27 3.62
N ILE A 55 -5.09 -13.78 3.66
CA ILE A 55 -4.20 -13.93 4.81
C ILE A 55 -4.81 -13.31 6.08
N PHE A 56 -5.56 -12.22 5.94
CA PHE A 56 -6.29 -11.59 7.04
C PHE A 56 -7.67 -12.22 7.34
N ASP A 57 -7.91 -13.47 6.96
CA ASP A 57 -9.19 -14.16 7.13
C ASP A 57 -10.39 -13.37 6.54
N ASN A 58 -10.18 -12.65 5.48
CA ASN A 58 -11.17 -11.81 4.78
C ASN A 58 -11.80 -10.71 5.68
N LYS A 59 -11.05 -10.21 6.67
CA LYS A 59 -11.59 -9.25 7.65
C LYS A 59 -11.16 -7.82 7.41
N TRP A 60 -9.97 -7.61 6.82
CA TRP A 60 -9.37 -6.29 6.70
C TRP A 60 -9.41 -5.77 5.26
N PRO A 61 -9.64 -4.45 5.07
CA PRO A 61 -9.64 -3.87 3.73
C PRO A 61 -8.27 -4.02 3.04
N CYS A 62 -8.27 -4.66 1.88
CA CYS A 62 -7.12 -4.76 0.99
C CYS A 62 -7.52 -4.28 -0.39
N LEU A 63 -6.77 -3.34 -0.91
CA LEU A 63 -6.98 -2.67 -2.19
C LEU A 63 -5.77 -2.85 -3.07
N SER A 64 -5.94 -2.65 -4.37
CA SER A 64 -4.78 -2.47 -5.24
C SER A 64 -4.94 -1.29 -6.20
N LEU A 65 -3.81 -0.91 -6.78
CA LEU A 65 -3.77 0.05 -7.88
C LEU A 65 -4.57 -0.49 -9.07
N LYS A 66 -5.23 0.40 -9.82
CA LYS A 66 -5.96 0.03 -11.03
C LYS A 66 -5.07 -0.08 -12.26
N THR A 67 -4.01 0.73 -12.33
CA THR A 67 -3.11 0.82 -13.48
C THR A 67 -1.73 0.20 -13.21
N GLY A 68 -1.53 -0.38 -12.04
CA GLY A 68 -0.24 -0.92 -11.60
C GLY A 68 0.77 0.17 -11.23
N VAL A 69 2.01 -0.23 -10.97
CA VAL A 69 3.04 0.64 -10.40
C VAL A 69 3.35 1.89 -11.22
N ALA A 70 3.26 1.81 -12.54
CA ALA A 70 3.56 2.97 -13.42
C ALA A 70 2.57 4.13 -13.24
N GLY A 71 1.34 3.84 -12.85
CA GLY A 71 0.30 4.84 -12.58
C GLY A 71 0.02 5.08 -11.09
N ALA A 72 0.84 4.54 -10.19
CA ALA A 72 0.58 4.50 -8.76
C ALA A 72 0.26 5.87 -8.15
N SER A 73 1.05 6.88 -8.41
CA SER A 73 0.81 8.23 -7.88
C SER A 73 -0.53 8.79 -8.33
N LYS A 74 -0.86 8.66 -9.63
CA LYS A 74 -2.13 9.12 -10.17
C LYS A 74 -3.32 8.37 -9.56
N ASP A 75 -3.23 7.04 -9.48
CA ASP A 75 -4.30 6.22 -8.89
C ASP A 75 -4.57 6.62 -7.43
N VAL A 76 -3.52 6.93 -6.68
CA VAL A 76 -3.60 7.37 -5.27
C VAL A 76 -4.16 8.78 -5.15
N GLU A 77 -3.70 9.72 -5.98
CA GLU A 77 -4.21 11.11 -5.99
C GLU A 77 -5.70 11.16 -6.31
N GLU A 78 -6.16 10.41 -7.31
CA GLU A 78 -7.58 10.30 -7.68
C GLU A 78 -8.45 9.71 -6.59
N ASN A 79 -7.88 8.89 -5.70
CA ASN A 79 -8.57 8.21 -4.60
C ASN A 79 -8.12 8.70 -3.21
N TYR A 80 -7.47 9.87 -3.16
CA TYR A 80 -6.87 10.42 -1.94
C TYR A 80 -7.85 10.53 -0.77
N GLU A 81 -9.02 11.12 -0.98
CA GLU A 81 -10.03 11.28 0.08
C GLU A 81 -10.52 9.94 0.64
N TYR A 82 -10.62 8.91 -0.21
CA TYR A 82 -11.01 7.60 0.24
C TYR A 82 -9.90 6.97 1.09
N LEU A 83 -8.67 6.97 0.62
CA LEU A 83 -7.52 6.41 1.36
C LEU A 83 -7.29 7.16 2.68
N MET A 84 -7.34 8.50 2.67
CA MET A 84 -7.16 9.32 3.86
C MET A 84 -8.32 9.24 4.85
N SER A 85 -9.41 8.56 4.52
CA SER A 85 -10.47 8.27 5.48
C SER A 85 -10.07 7.19 6.51
N PHE A 86 -9.02 6.41 6.26
CA PHE A 86 -8.47 5.43 7.20
C PHE A 86 -7.44 6.09 8.14
N ASP A 87 -7.23 5.51 9.33
CA ASP A 87 -6.25 6.02 10.28
C ASP A 87 -4.82 5.67 9.87
N ASN A 88 -4.62 4.49 9.28
CA ASN A 88 -3.33 3.99 8.81
C ASN A 88 -3.48 3.35 7.41
N ILE A 89 -2.53 3.64 6.53
CA ILE A 89 -2.46 3.08 5.18
C ILE A 89 -1.16 2.30 5.08
N VAL A 90 -1.25 0.97 5.00
CA VAL A 90 -0.08 0.10 4.87
C VAL A 90 0.15 -0.19 3.39
N ILE A 91 1.28 0.27 2.86
CA ILE A 91 1.69 0.10 1.47
C ILE A 91 2.47 -1.20 1.36
N CYS A 92 1.92 -2.16 0.60
CA CYS A 92 2.44 -3.49 0.37
C CYS A 92 2.70 -3.68 -1.13
N PHE A 93 3.76 -3.04 -1.64
CA PHE A 93 4.19 -3.16 -3.04
C PHE A 93 5.27 -4.22 -3.19
N ASP A 94 5.52 -4.67 -4.42
CA ASP A 94 6.50 -5.70 -4.73
C ASP A 94 7.88 -5.36 -4.15
N ASN A 95 8.57 -6.37 -3.63
CA ASN A 95 9.92 -6.24 -3.07
C ASN A 95 10.97 -6.23 -4.21
N ASP A 96 10.81 -5.28 -5.13
CA ASP A 96 11.81 -5.00 -6.15
C ASP A 96 12.09 -3.48 -6.19
N LYS A 97 13.08 -3.09 -6.99
CA LYS A 97 13.51 -1.69 -7.06
C LYS A 97 12.37 -0.76 -7.45
N VAL A 98 11.53 -1.17 -8.41
CA VAL A 98 10.44 -0.34 -8.95
C VAL A 98 9.32 -0.22 -7.91
N GLY A 99 8.93 -1.32 -7.28
CA GLY A 99 7.94 -1.36 -6.21
C GLY A 99 8.35 -0.48 -5.03
N LEU A 100 9.59 -0.60 -4.56
CA LEU A 100 10.11 0.19 -3.44
C LEU A 100 10.18 1.69 -3.74
N GLU A 101 10.63 2.09 -4.95
CA GLU A 101 10.66 3.50 -5.35
C GLU A 101 9.26 4.10 -5.44
N ASN A 102 8.29 3.36 -5.96
CA ASN A 102 6.91 3.84 -6.05
C ASN A 102 6.18 3.78 -4.69
N ALA A 103 6.50 2.82 -3.82
CA ALA A 103 6.00 2.81 -2.45
C ALA A 103 6.36 4.10 -1.70
N LYS A 104 7.59 4.61 -1.86
CA LYS A 104 8.02 5.89 -1.27
C LYS A 104 7.24 7.07 -1.84
N LYS A 105 7.06 7.16 -3.17
CA LYS A 105 6.29 8.24 -3.81
C LYS A 105 4.82 8.25 -3.32
N VAL A 106 4.21 7.08 -3.25
CA VAL A 106 2.84 6.92 -2.75
C VAL A 106 2.75 7.27 -1.26
N ALA A 107 3.75 6.87 -0.47
CA ALA A 107 3.81 7.19 0.96
C ALA A 107 3.95 8.69 1.20
N GLU A 108 4.68 9.41 0.34
CA GLU A 108 4.81 10.86 0.40
C GLU A 108 3.44 11.55 0.21
N ILE A 109 2.67 11.11 -0.80
CA ILE A 109 1.31 11.62 -1.07
C ILE A 109 0.39 11.37 0.13
N LEU A 110 0.48 10.19 0.76
CA LEU A 110 -0.40 9.74 1.83
C LEU A 110 0.11 10.05 3.24
N SER A 111 1.23 10.79 3.36
CA SER A 111 1.75 11.23 4.65
C SER A 111 0.72 12.10 5.41
N PRO A 112 0.62 11.99 6.75
CA PRO A 112 1.44 11.17 7.67
C PRO A 112 0.85 9.78 7.96
N LYS A 113 -0.16 9.31 7.25
CA LYS A 113 -0.86 8.05 7.55
C LYS A 113 -0.22 6.82 6.91
N ALA A 114 0.71 7.04 5.97
CA ALA A 114 1.37 5.99 5.22
C ALA A 114 2.41 5.23 6.06
N LYS A 115 2.40 3.92 5.91
CA LYS A 115 3.41 3.02 6.42
C LYS A 115 3.88 2.13 5.28
N ILE A 116 5.19 1.92 5.14
CA ILE A 116 5.75 1.04 4.12
C ILE A 116 6.07 -0.31 4.75
N MET A 117 5.55 -1.36 4.14
CA MET A 117 5.81 -2.73 4.55
C MET A 117 7.10 -3.24 3.89
N ASN A 118 8.03 -3.72 4.70
CA ASN A 118 9.26 -4.35 4.24
C ASN A 118 9.02 -5.85 4.06
N LEU A 119 8.85 -6.30 2.81
CA LEU A 119 8.56 -7.69 2.50
C LEU A 119 9.81 -8.56 2.55
N ARG A 120 9.71 -9.77 3.14
CA ARG A 120 10.74 -10.82 3.08
C ARG A 120 10.66 -11.65 1.80
N TYR A 121 9.51 -11.69 1.16
CA TYR A 121 9.25 -12.37 -0.11
C TYR A 121 8.96 -11.34 -1.19
N LYS A 122 8.71 -11.78 -2.41
CA LYS A 122 8.52 -10.88 -3.55
C LYS A 122 7.27 -10.00 -3.40
N ASP A 123 6.15 -10.60 -3.11
CA ASP A 123 4.83 -9.98 -3.05
C ASP A 123 3.89 -10.74 -2.10
N ALA A 124 2.70 -10.23 -1.84
CA ALA A 124 1.73 -10.86 -0.95
C ALA A 124 1.28 -12.24 -1.43
N SER A 125 1.21 -12.45 -2.75
CA SER A 125 0.86 -13.74 -3.33
C SER A 125 1.91 -14.80 -3.04
N ASP A 126 3.20 -14.44 -3.04
CA ASP A 126 4.30 -15.35 -2.69
C ASP A 126 4.21 -15.82 -1.23
N TYR A 127 3.82 -14.96 -0.30
CA TYR A 127 3.58 -15.40 1.09
C TYR A 127 2.48 -16.45 1.17
N LEU A 128 1.34 -16.18 0.53
CA LEU A 128 0.20 -17.09 0.56
C LEU A 128 0.53 -18.44 -0.11
N MET A 129 1.17 -18.43 -1.28
CA MET A 129 1.52 -19.66 -2.01
C MET A 129 2.55 -20.53 -1.27
N ASN A 130 3.37 -19.93 -0.41
CA ASN A 130 4.39 -20.65 0.35
C ASN A 130 3.98 -20.95 1.80
N GLY A 131 2.73 -20.71 2.19
CA GLY A 131 2.24 -20.97 3.56
C GLY A 131 2.94 -20.08 4.61
N LYS A 132 3.15 -18.79 4.27
CA LYS A 132 3.88 -17.81 5.07
C LYS A 132 2.99 -16.69 5.62
N GLU A 133 1.75 -17.02 5.91
CA GLU A 133 0.74 -16.06 6.38
C GLU A 133 1.16 -15.39 7.70
N THR A 134 1.77 -16.17 8.61
CA THR A 134 2.25 -15.64 9.89
C THR A 134 3.37 -14.62 9.70
N GLU A 135 4.30 -14.90 8.77
CA GLU A 135 5.37 -13.96 8.45
C GLU A 135 4.83 -12.70 7.77
N PHE A 136 3.81 -12.81 6.89
CA PHE A 136 3.15 -11.65 6.29
C PHE A 136 2.52 -10.75 7.34
N ILE A 137 1.76 -11.34 8.28
CA ILE A 137 1.12 -10.59 9.36
C ILE A 137 2.18 -9.89 10.24
N ALA A 138 3.31 -10.57 10.53
CA ALA A 138 4.39 -9.96 11.28
C ALA A 138 5.03 -8.78 10.54
N ASP A 139 5.32 -8.91 9.24
CA ASP A 139 5.87 -7.84 8.42
C ASP A 139 4.89 -6.67 8.29
N TRP A 140 3.60 -6.97 8.18
CA TRP A 140 2.55 -5.96 8.13
C TRP A 140 2.47 -5.14 9.43
N TRP A 141 2.54 -5.77 10.60
CA TRP A 141 2.57 -5.05 11.88
C TRP A 141 3.85 -4.25 12.09
N ASN A 142 4.94 -4.68 11.49
CA ASN A 142 6.24 -4.00 11.51
C ASN A 142 6.39 -2.94 10.43
N ALA A 143 5.34 -2.66 9.64
CA ALA A 143 5.38 -1.62 8.62
C ALA A 143 5.79 -0.27 9.22
N GLU A 144 6.79 0.36 8.63
CA GLU A 144 7.43 1.57 9.12
C GLU A 144 6.66 2.81 8.66
N ALA A 145 6.42 3.75 9.59
CA ALA A 145 5.84 5.03 9.23
C ALA A 145 6.77 5.77 8.27
N TYR A 146 6.20 6.24 7.16
CA TYR A 146 6.97 7.03 6.21
C TYR A 146 7.25 8.42 6.79
N THR A 147 8.51 8.79 6.80
CA THR A 147 8.97 10.14 7.14
C THR A 147 9.68 10.72 5.92
N PRO A 148 9.17 11.82 5.33
CA PRO A 148 9.84 12.48 4.20
C PRO A 148 11.26 12.93 4.55
N ASP A 149 12.16 12.91 3.57
CA ASP A 149 13.52 13.39 3.74
C ASP A 149 13.55 14.83 4.26
N GLY A 150 14.35 15.08 5.28
CA GLY A 150 14.47 16.39 5.92
C GLY A 150 13.46 16.67 7.04
N ILE A 151 12.52 15.76 7.30
CA ILE A 151 11.64 15.81 8.47
C ILE A 151 12.18 14.86 9.53
N VAL A 152 12.55 15.40 10.69
CA VAL A 152 12.96 14.60 11.85
C VAL A 152 11.71 14.23 12.64
N ALA A 153 11.49 12.94 12.89
CA ALA A 153 10.38 12.50 13.73
C ALA A 153 10.54 13.09 15.15
N GLY A 154 9.45 13.51 15.77
CA GLY A 154 9.50 14.17 17.07
C GLY A 154 10.23 13.38 18.16
N LYS A 155 10.24 12.04 18.07
CA LYS A 155 11.03 11.16 18.94
C LYS A 155 12.52 11.37 18.77
N ASP A 156 13.02 11.42 17.52
CA ASP A 156 14.43 11.56 17.22
C ASP A 156 14.93 12.99 17.56
N LEU A 157 14.03 13.99 17.39
CA LEU A 157 14.31 15.35 17.81
C LEU A 157 14.44 15.46 19.34
N TRP A 158 13.60 14.72 20.08
CA TRP A 158 13.64 14.70 21.54
C TRP A 158 14.94 14.10 22.04
N ASP A 159 15.39 13.00 21.47
CA ASP A 159 16.67 12.36 21.83
C ASP A 159 17.86 13.31 21.56
N THR A 160 17.83 14.01 20.42
CA THR A 160 18.85 15.02 20.08
C THR A 160 18.87 16.21 21.06
N LEU A 161 17.71 16.64 21.52
CA LEU A 161 17.58 17.76 22.49
C LEU A 161 18.05 17.37 23.90
N ILE A 162 17.82 16.11 24.30
CA ILE A 162 18.25 15.62 25.64
C ILE A 162 19.76 15.38 25.69
N GLU A 163 20.35 14.86 24.60
CA GLU A 163 21.80 14.61 24.55
C GLU A 163 22.66 15.90 24.46
N GLY A 164 22.02 17.03 24.12
CA GLY A 164 22.70 18.33 23.98
C GLY A 164 23.67 18.39 22.81
N PRO A 165 24.11 19.56 22.36
CA PRO A 165 25.08 19.67 21.27
C PRO A 165 26.40 19.03 21.71
N ALA A 166 26.91 18.12 20.87
CA ALA A 166 28.23 17.51 21.09
C ALA A 166 29.26 18.62 21.39
N LYS A 167 29.88 18.58 22.56
CA LYS A 167 30.93 19.55 22.93
C LYS A 167 32.04 19.46 21.87
N SER A 168 32.15 20.49 21.04
CA SER A 168 33.30 20.65 20.16
C SER A 168 34.54 20.77 21.04
N LYS A 169 35.50 19.86 20.80
CA LYS A 169 36.86 19.97 21.33
C LYS A 169 37.62 20.94 20.48
#